data_c8abc14c5ba8628e6fb7241189787116
#
_entry.id   c8abc14c5ba8628e6fb7241189787116
#
_cell.length_a   1.000
_cell.length_b   1.000
_cell.length_c   1.000
_cell.angle_alpha   90.00
_cell.angle_beta   90.00
_cell.angle_gamma   90.00
#
_symmetry.space_group_name_H-M   'P 1'
#
loop_
_entity.id
_entity.type
_entity.pdbx_description
1 polymer ?
#
loop_
_entity_poly.entity_id
_entity_poly.type
_entity_poly.pdbx_seq_one_letter_code
_entity_poly.pdbx_strand_id
1 'polypeptide(L)'
;MRLLHMGLLCAFAGGVAACDQGTEGTPFEPEPLAAIRFVNAVPDTMGMDYRFVDFVTNAGMFGATFRTRQEQYRPFGVGNHTIKVFLSSTDPAIASQVVTEVTQDFADGGRYTFVHSGFMRSGSSPVAAATILEDSPPTPGAGKVGLRVLNLGAGIGNLDIFVGTTATAGQTPSAAATWTGVAYGAATPYVELDTAGLRVAATAAGTTTPLVVANTAAPTGSPASGGADAIAGVRMAGSVLTMVVLPRSVAGSMAASFTTPAFGFLNDRRPN
;
A
#
# COMPACT_ATOMS: atom_id res chain seq x y z
N MET A 1 -41.18 -33.34 79.73
CA MET A 1 -40.62 -34.68 79.43
C MET A 1 -39.51 -34.48 78.42
N ARG A 2 -38.27 -34.76 78.83
CA ARG A 2 -37.02 -34.53 78.08
C ARG A 2 -36.79 -35.65 77.05
N LEU A 3 -36.29 -35.34 75.89
CA LEU A 3 -35.47 -36.24 75.09
C LEU A 3 -34.37 -35.46 74.36
N LEU A 4 -33.15 -35.77 74.72
CA LEU A 4 -31.92 -35.41 74.09
C LEU A 4 -31.82 -36.19 72.75
N HIS A 5 -31.39 -35.50 71.69
CA HIS A 5 -30.79 -36.17 70.54
C HIS A 5 -29.40 -35.55 70.30
N MET A 6 -28.43 -36.40 70.47
CA MET A 6 -27.02 -36.24 70.24
C MET A 6 -26.77 -36.40 68.71
N GLY A 7 -26.43 -35.31 68.05
CA GLY A 7 -26.09 -35.30 66.65
C GLY A 7 -24.59 -35.50 66.39
N LEU A 8 -24.23 -36.50 65.67
CA LEU A 8 -22.89 -36.94 65.29
C LEU A 8 -22.32 -36.00 64.23
N LEU A 9 -21.21 -35.31 64.52
CA LEU A 9 -20.48 -34.46 63.61
C LEU A 9 -19.50 -35.30 62.80
N CYS A 10 -19.83 -35.63 61.55
CA CYS A 10 -18.89 -36.23 60.59
C CYS A 10 -18.11 -35.10 59.89
N ALA A 11 -16.85 -34.91 60.26
CA ALA A 11 -15.92 -34.08 59.53
C ALA A 11 -15.48 -34.78 58.24
N PHE A 12 -15.97 -34.33 57.08
CA PHE A 12 -15.44 -34.69 55.78
C PHE A 12 -14.26 -33.77 55.46
N ALA A 13 -13.04 -34.24 55.66
CA ALA A 13 -11.84 -33.67 55.11
C ALA A 13 -11.73 -34.04 53.63
N GLY A 14 -12.39 -33.28 52.78
CA GLY A 14 -12.21 -33.36 51.33
C GLY A 14 -10.91 -32.73 50.95
N GLY A 15 -9.87 -33.51 50.67
CA GLY A 15 -8.65 -33.07 50.04
C GLY A 15 -8.94 -32.50 48.65
N VAL A 16 -8.82 -31.20 48.46
CA VAL A 16 -8.76 -30.58 47.14
C VAL A 16 -7.39 -30.94 46.57
N ALA A 17 -7.32 -32.05 45.79
CA ALA A 17 -6.19 -32.26 44.89
C ALA A 17 -6.28 -31.16 43.81
N ALA A 18 -5.53 -30.08 43.99
CA ALA A 18 -5.25 -29.13 42.93
C ALA A 18 -4.51 -29.92 41.84
N CYS A 19 -5.19 -30.23 40.76
CA CYS A 19 -4.53 -30.58 39.51
C CYS A 19 -3.78 -29.33 39.06
N ASP A 20 -2.53 -29.22 39.48
CA ASP A 20 -1.54 -28.39 38.83
C ASP A 20 -1.23 -29.09 37.49
N GLN A 21 -2.11 -28.91 36.52
CA GLN A 21 -1.78 -29.15 35.12
C GLN A 21 -0.92 -27.97 34.68
N GLY A 22 0.35 -28.06 35.03
CA GLY A 22 1.40 -27.24 34.41
C GLY A 22 1.46 -27.51 32.89
N THR A 23 0.46 -27.03 32.18
CA THR A 23 0.66 -26.66 30.78
C THR A 23 1.45 -25.36 30.82
N GLU A 24 2.77 -25.47 30.99
CA GLU A 24 3.65 -24.47 30.43
C GLU A 24 3.37 -24.49 28.93
N GLY A 25 2.37 -23.69 28.49
CA GLY A 25 2.15 -23.43 27.08
C GLY A 25 3.49 -22.94 26.53
N THR A 26 4.02 -23.63 25.55
CA THR A 26 5.15 -23.09 24.80
C THR A 26 4.83 -21.64 24.48
N PRO A 27 5.73 -20.69 24.82
CA PRO A 27 5.48 -19.28 24.52
C PRO A 27 5.03 -19.18 23.05
N PHE A 28 3.92 -18.49 22.82
CA PHE A 28 3.45 -18.23 21.46
C PHE A 28 4.51 -17.35 20.79
N GLU A 29 5.37 -17.95 19.97
CA GLU A 29 6.23 -17.18 19.08
C GLU A 29 5.36 -16.73 17.91
N PRO A 30 5.23 -15.40 17.69
CA PRO A 30 4.48 -14.90 16.55
C PRO A 30 5.15 -15.41 15.26
N GLU A 31 4.35 -15.94 14.35
CA GLU A 31 4.86 -16.37 13.05
C GLU A 31 5.50 -15.17 12.32
N PRO A 32 6.66 -15.37 11.66
CA PRO A 32 7.31 -14.33 10.89
C PRO A 32 6.41 -13.89 9.73
N LEU A 33 6.25 -12.57 9.55
CA LEU A 33 5.36 -11.99 8.55
C LEU A 33 6.08 -10.93 7.73
N ALA A 34 5.83 -10.97 6.42
CA ALA A 34 6.05 -9.87 5.51
C ALA A 34 4.74 -9.11 5.27
N ALA A 35 4.81 -7.97 4.61
CA ALA A 35 3.63 -7.19 4.26
C ALA A 35 3.73 -6.67 2.82
N ILE A 36 2.64 -6.78 2.05
CA ILE A 36 2.58 -6.39 0.64
C ILE A 36 1.35 -5.52 0.37
N ARG A 37 1.45 -4.69 -0.66
CA ARG A 37 0.34 -3.99 -1.29
C ARG A 37 0.50 -4.01 -2.80
N PHE A 38 -0.60 -3.80 -3.52
CA PHE A 38 -0.65 -3.88 -4.97
C PHE A 38 -1.09 -2.56 -5.60
N VAL A 39 -0.51 -2.25 -6.77
CA VAL A 39 -0.86 -1.09 -7.60
C VAL A 39 -1.05 -1.55 -9.03
N ASN A 40 -2.25 -1.33 -9.58
CA ASN A 40 -2.54 -1.52 -11.00
C ASN A 40 -2.47 -0.17 -11.74
N ALA A 41 -1.42 0.04 -12.51
CA ALA A 41 -1.21 1.22 -13.35
C ALA A 41 -1.23 0.89 -14.86
N VAL A 42 -1.83 -0.23 -15.27
CA VAL A 42 -1.99 -0.64 -16.68
C VAL A 42 -3.24 0.00 -17.25
N PRO A 43 -3.13 0.94 -18.24
CA PRO A 43 -4.25 1.80 -18.62
C PRO A 43 -5.14 1.24 -19.75
N ASP A 44 -4.80 0.10 -20.33
CA ASP A 44 -5.36 -0.37 -21.60
C ASP A 44 -5.90 -1.81 -21.58
N THR A 45 -6.24 -2.31 -20.40
CA THR A 45 -6.82 -3.64 -20.21
C THR A 45 -8.08 -3.60 -19.35
N MET A 46 -8.71 -4.77 -19.18
CA MET A 46 -9.80 -4.98 -18.21
C MET A 46 -9.26 -5.07 -16.78
N GLY A 47 -10.14 -5.31 -15.80
CA GLY A 47 -9.74 -5.60 -14.43
C GLY A 47 -8.81 -6.81 -14.34
N MET A 48 -7.97 -6.83 -13.32
CA MET A 48 -6.99 -7.88 -13.07
C MET A 48 -7.09 -8.42 -11.65
N ASP A 49 -6.69 -9.68 -11.48
CA ASP A 49 -6.56 -10.35 -10.21
C ASP A 49 -5.09 -10.64 -9.93
N TYR A 50 -4.60 -10.20 -8.79
CA TYR A 50 -3.24 -10.40 -8.30
C TYR A 50 -3.28 -11.46 -7.21
N ARG A 51 -2.73 -12.66 -7.49
CA ARG A 51 -2.90 -13.84 -6.63
C ARG A 51 -1.56 -14.45 -6.28
N PHE A 52 -1.37 -14.75 -5.01
CA PHE A 52 -0.40 -15.76 -4.62
C PHE A 52 -0.92 -17.13 -5.07
N VAL A 53 -0.08 -17.97 -5.64
CA VAL A 53 -0.51 -19.25 -6.25
C VAL A 53 0.06 -20.47 -5.55
N ASP A 54 0.94 -20.28 -4.59
CA ASP A 54 1.68 -21.31 -3.85
C ASP A 54 1.21 -21.48 -2.39
N PHE A 55 0.41 -20.54 -1.88
CA PHE A 55 -0.20 -20.66 -0.54
C PHE A 55 -1.50 -19.87 -0.43
N VAL A 56 -2.26 -20.14 0.65
CA VAL A 56 -3.55 -19.49 0.90
C VAL A 56 -3.34 -18.22 1.71
N THR A 57 -3.71 -17.07 1.14
CA THR A 57 -3.66 -15.77 1.81
C THR A 57 -4.77 -14.85 1.31
N ASN A 58 -5.13 -13.87 2.13
CA ASN A 58 -6.04 -12.78 1.75
C ASN A 58 -5.30 -11.50 1.31
N ALA A 59 -3.97 -11.56 1.20
CA ALA A 59 -3.15 -10.39 0.84
C ALA A 59 -3.29 -9.98 -0.63
N GLY A 60 -3.85 -10.81 -1.51
CA GLY A 60 -4.07 -10.51 -2.92
C GLY A 60 -4.99 -9.32 -3.17
N MET A 61 -5.11 -8.93 -4.45
CA MET A 61 -6.01 -7.88 -4.92
C MET A 61 -6.81 -8.40 -6.11
N PHE A 62 -8.14 -8.31 -6.06
CA PHE A 62 -9.04 -8.90 -7.04
C PHE A 62 -9.91 -7.85 -7.73
N GLY A 63 -10.29 -8.10 -8.98
CA GLY A 63 -11.12 -7.19 -9.77
C GLY A 63 -10.52 -5.80 -9.95
N ALA A 64 -9.20 -5.69 -9.84
CA ALA A 64 -8.50 -4.42 -9.83
C ALA A 64 -8.52 -3.76 -11.21
N THR A 65 -9.37 -2.76 -11.38
CA THR A 65 -9.39 -1.93 -12.58
C THR A 65 -8.19 -0.98 -12.62
N PHE A 66 -7.98 -0.32 -13.73
CA PHE A 66 -6.94 0.70 -13.88
C PHE A 66 -6.99 1.73 -12.76
N ARG A 67 -5.84 2.06 -12.17
CA ARG A 67 -5.62 2.95 -11.01
C ARG A 67 -6.08 2.40 -9.66
N THR A 68 -6.60 1.16 -9.60
CA THR A 68 -6.83 0.50 -8.31
C THR A 68 -5.50 0.29 -7.59
N ARG A 69 -5.46 0.63 -6.32
CA ARG A 69 -4.31 0.44 -5.44
C ARG A 69 -4.76 0.12 -4.02
N GLN A 70 -3.97 -0.66 -3.34
CA GLN A 70 -4.09 -0.84 -1.89
C GLN A 70 -3.24 0.25 -1.22
N GLU A 71 -3.87 1.13 -0.46
CA GLU A 71 -3.17 2.23 0.19
C GLU A 71 -2.32 1.76 1.37
N GLN A 72 -2.67 0.62 1.96
CA GLN A 72 -2.00 0.03 3.11
C GLN A 72 -1.47 -1.36 2.78
N TYR A 73 -0.41 -1.76 3.49
CA TYR A 73 0.11 -3.11 3.41
C TYR A 73 -0.82 -4.13 4.06
N ARG A 74 -0.79 -5.35 3.54
CA ARG A 74 -1.47 -6.53 4.08
C ARG A 74 -0.44 -7.57 4.49
N PRO A 75 -0.52 -8.14 5.70
CA PRO A 75 0.42 -9.14 6.16
C PRO A 75 0.21 -10.47 5.44
N PHE A 76 1.30 -11.23 5.28
CA PHE A 76 1.32 -12.60 4.77
C PHE A 76 2.58 -13.33 5.23
N GLY A 77 2.64 -14.67 5.08
CA GLY A 77 3.80 -15.47 5.47
C GLY A 77 5.05 -15.12 4.68
N VAL A 78 6.21 -15.25 5.31
CA VAL A 78 7.53 -15.04 4.69
C VAL A 78 7.95 -16.22 3.81
N GLY A 79 9.00 -16.03 3.02
CA GLY A 79 9.62 -17.06 2.18
C GLY A 79 9.48 -16.77 0.70
N ASN A 80 9.82 -17.75 -0.10
CA ASN A 80 9.80 -17.63 -1.55
C ASN A 80 8.39 -17.90 -2.08
N HIS A 81 7.74 -16.86 -2.65
CA HIS A 81 6.38 -16.93 -3.14
C HIS A 81 6.25 -16.42 -4.57
N THR A 82 5.30 -17.02 -5.30
CA THR A 82 4.96 -16.63 -6.66
C THR A 82 3.63 -15.91 -6.70
N ILE A 83 3.66 -14.69 -7.25
CA ILE A 83 2.48 -13.87 -7.52
C ILE A 83 2.21 -13.92 -9.01
N LYS A 84 0.99 -14.33 -9.40
CA LYS A 84 0.50 -14.28 -10.78
C LYS A 84 -0.58 -13.23 -10.93
N VAL A 85 -0.56 -12.57 -12.08
CA VAL A 85 -1.60 -11.63 -12.50
C VAL A 85 -2.47 -12.31 -13.54
N PHE A 86 -3.77 -12.31 -13.32
CA PHE A 86 -4.77 -12.87 -14.24
C PHE A 86 -5.70 -11.77 -14.74
N LEU A 87 -6.34 -12.00 -15.87
CA LEU A 87 -7.49 -11.17 -16.28
C LEU A 87 -8.69 -11.48 -15.37
N SER A 88 -9.33 -10.46 -14.84
CA SER A 88 -10.53 -10.62 -14.01
C SER A 88 -11.75 -10.79 -14.91
N SER A 89 -12.34 -12.00 -14.91
CA SER A 89 -13.49 -12.34 -15.74
C SER A 89 -14.34 -13.40 -15.07
N THR A 90 -15.63 -13.44 -15.41
CA THR A 90 -16.54 -14.55 -15.08
C THR A 90 -16.41 -15.72 -16.06
N ASP A 91 -15.78 -15.52 -17.21
CA ASP A 91 -15.44 -16.56 -18.17
C ASP A 91 -14.17 -17.28 -17.70
N PRO A 92 -14.20 -18.58 -17.37
CA PRO A 92 -13.05 -19.33 -16.92
C PRO A 92 -11.90 -19.36 -17.93
N ALA A 93 -12.20 -19.35 -19.23
CA ALA A 93 -11.18 -19.35 -20.29
C ALA A 93 -10.36 -18.05 -20.30
N ILE A 94 -10.95 -16.93 -19.90
CA ILE A 94 -10.28 -15.64 -19.73
C ILE A 94 -9.62 -15.56 -18.35
N ALA A 95 -10.34 -15.92 -17.29
CA ALA A 95 -9.87 -15.82 -15.90
C ALA A 95 -8.68 -16.74 -15.57
N SER A 96 -8.41 -17.75 -16.41
CA SER A 96 -7.23 -18.62 -16.30
C SER A 96 -6.00 -18.09 -17.04
N GLN A 97 -6.12 -17.02 -17.81
CA GLN A 97 -5.00 -16.46 -18.58
C GLN A 97 -4.05 -15.71 -17.66
N VAL A 98 -2.81 -16.21 -17.54
CA VAL A 98 -1.74 -15.53 -16.82
C VAL A 98 -1.19 -14.40 -17.69
N VAL A 99 -1.27 -13.18 -17.19
CA VAL A 99 -0.75 -11.97 -17.84
C VAL A 99 0.74 -11.83 -17.59
N THR A 100 1.15 -12.00 -16.34
CA THR A 100 2.54 -11.97 -15.91
C THR A 100 2.68 -12.69 -14.57
N GLU A 101 3.91 -13.07 -14.22
CA GLU A 101 4.24 -13.67 -12.92
C GLU A 101 5.55 -13.13 -12.38
N VAL A 102 5.67 -13.07 -11.07
CA VAL A 102 6.90 -12.68 -10.36
C VAL A 102 7.06 -13.61 -9.16
N THR A 103 8.25 -14.17 -9.01
CA THR A 103 8.64 -14.94 -7.83
C THR A 103 9.65 -14.11 -7.03
N GLN A 104 9.44 -14.00 -5.73
CA GLN A 104 10.23 -13.17 -4.83
C GLN A 104 10.40 -13.88 -3.48
N ASP A 105 11.57 -13.71 -2.87
CA ASP A 105 11.81 -14.09 -1.48
C ASP A 105 11.45 -12.92 -0.56
N PHE A 106 10.52 -13.18 0.38
CA PHE A 106 9.96 -12.16 1.28
C PHE A 106 10.49 -12.34 2.69
N ALA A 107 11.25 -11.36 3.17
CA ALA A 107 11.87 -11.38 4.49
C ALA A 107 10.89 -11.01 5.61
N ASP A 108 11.17 -11.50 6.82
CA ASP A 108 10.43 -11.12 8.02
C ASP A 108 10.53 -9.62 8.30
N GLY A 109 9.38 -9.00 8.61
CA GLY A 109 9.24 -7.56 8.78
C GLY A 109 9.37 -6.75 7.49
N GLY A 110 9.67 -7.39 6.34
CA GLY A 110 9.78 -6.76 5.03
C GLY A 110 8.47 -6.14 4.55
N ARG A 111 8.56 -5.00 3.85
CA ARG A 111 7.41 -4.31 3.24
C ARG A 111 7.63 -4.20 1.76
N TYR A 112 6.60 -4.53 0.99
CA TYR A 112 6.73 -4.65 -0.45
C TYR A 112 5.57 -3.96 -1.17
N THR A 113 5.88 -3.31 -2.30
CA THR A 113 4.87 -2.79 -3.22
C THR A 113 4.98 -3.53 -4.55
N PHE A 114 3.98 -4.36 -4.88
CA PHE A 114 3.85 -4.96 -6.20
C PHE A 114 3.23 -3.92 -7.14
N VAL A 115 3.96 -3.59 -8.19
CA VAL A 115 3.55 -2.62 -9.20
C VAL A 115 3.36 -3.34 -10.53
N HIS A 116 2.19 -3.17 -11.15
CA HIS A 116 1.94 -3.59 -12.52
C HIS A 116 1.65 -2.36 -13.37
N SER A 117 2.52 -2.05 -14.32
CA SER A 117 2.47 -0.82 -15.12
C SER A 117 2.97 -1.03 -16.54
N GLY A 118 2.66 -0.11 -17.44
CA GLY A 118 2.94 -0.21 -18.88
C GLY A 118 1.69 -0.50 -19.68
N PHE A 119 1.84 -0.84 -20.95
CA PHE A 119 0.74 -1.09 -21.88
C PHE A 119 0.66 -2.56 -22.25
N MET A 120 -0.55 -3.12 -22.25
CA MET A 120 -0.82 -4.50 -22.68
C MET A 120 -0.99 -4.64 -24.19
N ARG A 121 -1.35 -3.56 -24.89
CA ARG A 121 -1.56 -3.58 -26.33
C ARG A 121 -0.25 -3.82 -27.06
N SER A 122 -0.28 -4.74 -28.02
CA SER A 122 0.86 -5.02 -28.91
C SER A 122 1.34 -3.74 -29.60
N GLY A 123 2.65 -3.54 -29.67
CA GLY A 123 3.29 -2.38 -30.28
C GLY A 123 3.31 -1.11 -29.42
N SER A 124 2.72 -1.14 -28.23
CA SER A 124 2.79 -0.01 -27.28
C SER A 124 4.06 -0.07 -26.43
N SER A 125 4.56 1.09 -25.98
CA SER A 125 5.75 1.20 -25.15
C SER A 125 5.52 2.23 -24.03
N PRO A 126 5.97 1.94 -22.80
CA PRO A 126 6.62 0.69 -22.34
C PRO A 126 5.63 -0.48 -22.29
N VAL A 127 6.09 -1.69 -22.58
CA VAL A 127 5.29 -2.91 -22.43
C VAL A 127 4.95 -3.13 -20.96
N ALA A 128 3.75 -3.65 -20.68
CA ALA A 128 3.32 -3.94 -19.31
C ALA A 128 4.26 -4.96 -18.64
N ALA A 129 4.67 -4.63 -17.43
CA ALA A 129 5.53 -5.46 -16.60
C ALA A 129 5.15 -5.33 -15.13
N ALA A 130 5.39 -6.40 -14.37
CA ALA A 130 5.26 -6.40 -12.92
C ALA A 130 6.64 -6.27 -12.27
N THR A 131 6.71 -5.49 -11.20
CA THR A 131 7.92 -5.29 -10.39
C THR A 131 7.52 -5.26 -8.92
N ILE A 132 8.36 -5.84 -8.07
CA ILE A 132 8.22 -5.74 -6.62
C ILE A 132 9.28 -4.77 -6.11
N LEU A 133 8.84 -3.72 -5.41
CA LEU A 133 9.70 -2.77 -4.72
C LEU A 133 9.74 -3.14 -3.24
N GLU A 134 10.92 -3.24 -2.68
CA GLU A 134 11.10 -3.32 -1.24
C GLU A 134 11.06 -1.90 -0.67
N ASP A 135 10.16 -1.69 0.28
CA ASP A 135 9.90 -0.38 0.87
C ASP A 135 10.59 -0.27 2.23
N SER A 136 11.48 0.72 2.36
CA SER A 136 12.16 1.04 3.61
C SER A 136 11.81 2.46 4.07
N PRO A 137 10.57 2.69 4.58
CA PRO A 137 10.15 4.01 4.99
C PRO A 137 10.94 4.49 6.20
N PRO A 138 11.53 5.71 6.16
CA PRO A 138 12.27 6.26 7.28
C PRO A 138 11.37 6.55 8.48
N THR A 139 11.98 6.83 9.62
CA THR A 139 11.30 7.47 10.76
C THR A 139 11.53 8.96 10.66
N PRO A 140 10.51 9.78 10.28
CA PRO A 140 10.68 11.21 10.18
C PRO A 140 11.03 11.85 11.52
N GLY A 141 11.78 12.95 11.49
CA GLY A 141 12.07 13.78 12.64
C GLY A 141 10.79 14.37 13.27
N ALA A 142 10.93 14.95 14.47
CA ALA A 142 9.81 15.59 15.17
C ALA A 142 9.17 16.69 14.32
N GLY A 143 7.85 16.67 14.19
CA GLY A 143 7.08 17.61 13.37
C GLY A 143 7.24 17.42 11.85
N LYS A 144 7.88 16.36 11.39
CA LYS A 144 8.12 16.07 9.98
C LYS A 144 7.26 14.95 9.45
N VAL A 145 7.13 14.92 8.12
CA VAL A 145 6.55 13.82 7.34
C VAL A 145 7.56 13.40 6.26
N GLY A 146 7.57 12.11 5.93
CA GLY A 146 8.37 11.57 4.82
C GLY A 146 7.54 11.50 3.54
N LEU A 147 8.14 11.86 2.42
CA LEU A 147 7.48 11.81 1.11
C LEU A 147 8.45 11.31 0.04
N ARG A 148 8.01 10.43 -0.85
CA ARG A 148 8.72 10.05 -2.09
C ARG A 148 7.76 9.97 -3.27
N VAL A 149 8.30 9.83 -4.47
CA VAL A 149 7.55 9.65 -5.72
C VAL A 149 7.87 8.31 -6.35
N LEU A 150 6.85 7.66 -6.89
CA LEU A 150 6.94 6.52 -7.79
C LEU A 150 6.30 6.92 -9.12
N ASN A 151 7.08 7.04 -10.18
CA ASN A 151 6.57 7.41 -11.50
C ASN A 151 6.10 6.17 -12.28
N LEU A 152 4.80 5.91 -12.30
CA LEU A 152 4.17 4.85 -13.11
C LEU A 152 3.48 5.41 -14.36
N GLY A 153 3.80 6.63 -14.74
CA GLY A 153 3.22 7.34 -15.88
C GLY A 153 3.69 6.80 -17.21
N ALA A 154 3.22 5.62 -17.63
CA ALA A 154 3.52 5.06 -18.93
C ALA A 154 3.15 6.05 -20.05
N GLY A 155 4.13 6.34 -20.93
CA GLY A 155 3.96 7.24 -22.07
C GLY A 155 3.98 8.74 -21.76
N ILE A 156 4.28 9.16 -20.51
CA ILE A 156 4.39 10.60 -20.16
C ILE A 156 5.84 11.05 -19.94
N GLY A 157 6.82 10.14 -19.99
CA GLY A 157 8.25 10.46 -19.92
C GLY A 157 8.76 10.74 -18.50
N ASN A 158 9.94 11.36 -18.44
CA ASN A 158 10.55 11.79 -17.19
C ASN A 158 9.84 13.03 -16.64
N LEU A 159 9.75 13.11 -15.32
CA LEU A 159 8.97 14.13 -14.62
C LEU A 159 9.81 14.95 -13.66
N ASP A 160 9.51 16.25 -13.58
CA ASP A 160 9.88 17.10 -12.45
C ASP A 160 8.68 17.22 -11.52
N ILE A 161 8.91 17.01 -10.22
CA ILE A 161 7.86 16.96 -9.20
C ILE A 161 8.05 18.13 -8.24
N PHE A 162 6.98 18.87 -8.03
CA PHE A 162 6.94 20.06 -7.20
C PHE A 162 6.05 19.80 -5.99
N VAL A 163 6.57 20.11 -4.79
CA VAL A 163 5.83 20.03 -3.54
C VAL A 163 5.92 21.35 -2.81
N GLY A 164 4.79 21.87 -2.36
CA GLY A 164 4.72 23.14 -1.63
C GLY A 164 3.37 23.34 -0.97
N THR A 165 3.14 24.52 -0.41
CA THR A 165 1.90 24.88 0.31
C THR A 165 1.00 25.83 -0.48
N THR A 166 1.50 26.43 -1.54
CA THR A 166 0.76 27.43 -2.33
C THR A 166 -0.21 26.76 -3.30
N ALA A 167 -1.41 27.27 -3.36
CA ALA A 167 -2.49 26.79 -4.22
C ALA A 167 -2.84 27.83 -5.30
N THR A 168 -1.96 28.00 -6.28
CA THR A 168 -2.26 28.85 -7.44
C THR A 168 -2.74 28.00 -8.61
N ALA A 169 -3.91 28.31 -9.14
CA ALA A 169 -4.48 27.57 -10.25
C ALA A 169 -3.55 27.57 -11.47
N GLY A 170 -3.35 26.38 -12.07
CA GLY A 170 -2.53 26.23 -13.27
C GLY A 170 -1.01 26.36 -13.06
N GLN A 171 -0.54 26.53 -11.83
CA GLN A 171 0.88 26.67 -11.50
C GLN A 171 1.39 25.58 -10.57
N THR A 172 2.71 25.40 -10.55
CA THR A 172 3.37 24.51 -9.57
C THR A 172 3.32 25.15 -8.17
N PRO A 173 3.23 24.33 -7.08
CA PRO A 173 3.09 24.84 -5.72
C PRO A 173 4.40 25.39 -5.12
N SER A 174 5.52 25.30 -5.82
CA SER A 174 6.84 25.80 -5.42
C SER A 174 7.63 26.29 -6.63
N ALA A 175 8.61 27.18 -6.42
CA ALA A 175 9.44 27.74 -7.49
C ALA A 175 10.45 26.72 -8.06
N ALA A 176 10.87 25.73 -7.25
CA ALA A 176 11.82 24.69 -7.63
C ALA A 176 11.18 23.30 -7.47
N ALA A 177 11.57 22.39 -8.34
CA ALA A 177 11.19 20.99 -8.23
C ALA A 177 11.84 20.35 -7.00
N THR A 178 11.07 19.56 -6.27
CA THR A 178 11.57 18.74 -5.16
C THR A 178 12.37 17.55 -5.69
N TRP A 179 11.93 16.96 -6.80
CA TRP A 179 12.67 15.93 -7.55
C TRP A 179 12.65 16.28 -9.04
N THR A 180 13.79 16.09 -9.71
CA THR A 180 13.96 16.37 -11.14
C THR A 180 14.23 15.08 -11.92
N GLY A 181 13.71 15.02 -13.14
CA GLY A 181 14.01 13.96 -14.08
C GLY A 181 13.58 12.56 -13.63
N VAL A 182 12.53 12.43 -12.80
CA VAL A 182 12.07 11.12 -12.29
C VAL A 182 11.62 10.25 -13.45
N ALA A 183 12.42 9.22 -13.77
CA ALA A 183 12.15 8.33 -14.90
C ALA A 183 10.93 7.43 -14.65
N TYR A 184 10.31 6.94 -15.73
CA TYR A 184 9.26 5.91 -15.65
C TYR A 184 9.79 4.66 -14.93
N GLY A 185 8.97 4.11 -14.01
CA GLY A 185 9.31 2.96 -13.17
C GLY A 185 10.20 3.29 -11.96
N ALA A 186 10.76 4.50 -11.89
CA ALA A 186 11.65 4.88 -10.81
C ALA A 186 10.90 5.34 -9.56
N ALA A 187 11.39 4.89 -8.39
CA ALA A 187 11.06 5.45 -7.08
C ALA A 187 12.20 6.39 -6.64
N THR A 188 11.84 7.57 -6.13
CA THR A 188 12.83 8.52 -5.57
C THR A 188 13.21 8.15 -4.14
N PRO A 189 14.33 8.64 -3.62
CA PRO A 189 14.55 8.68 -2.18
C PRO A 189 13.44 9.48 -1.47
N TYR A 190 13.19 9.13 -0.19
CA TYR A 190 12.31 9.92 0.66
C TYR A 190 12.97 11.26 1.00
N VAL A 191 12.15 12.30 1.07
CA VAL A 191 12.52 13.60 1.64
C VAL A 191 11.65 13.87 2.86
N GLU A 192 12.23 14.57 3.85
CA GLU A 192 11.48 15.03 5.01
C GLU A 192 10.98 16.47 4.76
N LEU A 193 9.71 16.71 5.06
CA LEU A 193 9.04 17.98 4.95
C LEU A 193 8.36 18.34 6.27
N ASP A 194 8.18 19.63 6.51
CA ASP A 194 7.36 20.09 7.64
C ASP A 194 5.90 19.68 7.45
N THR A 195 5.23 19.37 8.55
CA THR A 195 3.79 19.11 8.52
C THR A 195 3.03 20.33 8.05
N ALA A 196 2.35 20.23 6.92
CA ALA A 196 1.58 21.30 6.31
C ALA A 196 0.48 20.77 5.40
N GLY A 197 -0.37 21.65 4.90
CA GLY A 197 -1.31 21.34 3.80
C GLY A 197 -0.57 21.27 2.47
N LEU A 198 0.20 20.21 2.23
CA LEU A 198 1.03 20.09 1.05
C LEU A 198 0.19 19.89 -0.21
N ARG A 199 0.68 20.47 -1.29
CA ARG A 199 0.19 20.32 -2.65
C ARG A 199 1.30 19.84 -3.55
N VAL A 200 0.92 19.10 -4.60
CA VAL A 200 1.86 18.49 -5.52
C VAL A 200 1.48 18.79 -6.97
N ALA A 201 2.47 18.88 -7.82
CA ALA A 201 2.32 18.95 -9.26
C ALA A 201 3.45 18.16 -9.94
N ALA A 202 3.21 17.68 -11.15
CA ALA A 202 4.22 17.08 -11.99
C ALA A 202 4.22 17.75 -13.36
N THR A 203 5.41 18.02 -13.88
CA THR A 203 5.63 18.56 -15.24
C THR A 203 6.49 17.59 -16.03
N ALA A 204 6.54 17.73 -17.35
CA ALA A 204 7.62 17.11 -18.10
C ALA A 204 8.96 17.67 -17.63
N ALA A 205 9.99 16.84 -17.57
CA ALA A 205 11.30 17.24 -17.11
C ALA A 205 11.82 18.49 -17.87
N GLY A 206 12.29 19.47 -17.12
CA GLY A 206 12.78 20.74 -17.66
C GLY A 206 11.68 21.73 -18.08
N THR A 207 10.40 21.47 -17.74
CA THR A 207 9.29 22.39 -18.04
C THR A 207 8.58 22.82 -16.77
N THR A 208 7.75 23.89 -16.88
CA THR A 208 6.95 24.40 -15.75
C THR A 208 5.44 24.19 -15.93
N THR A 209 5.01 23.69 -17.09
CA THR A 209 3.59 23.45 -17.37
C THR A 209 3.16 22.12 -16.78
N PRO A 210 2.22 22.08 -15.81
CA PRO A 210 1.77 20.86 -15.19
C PRO A 210 1.11 19.90 -16.18
N LEU A 211 1.55 18.63 -16.18
CA LEU A 211 0.95 17.50 -16.88
C LEU A 211 -0.12 16.80 -16.01
N VAL A 212 0.16 16.69 -14.73
CA VAL A 212 -0.77 16.18 -13.71
C VAL A 212 -1.44 17.39 -13.07
N VAL A 213 -2.72 17.25 -12.75
CA VAL A 213 -3.55 18.35 -12.22
C VAL A 213 -2.74 19.24 -11.28
N ALA A 214 -2.54 20.48 -11.71
CA ALA A 214 -1.79 21.46 -10.93
C ALA A 214 -2.38 21.57 -9.52
N ASN A 215 -1.51 21.62 -8.51
CA ASN A 215 -1.94 21.79 -7.12
C ASN A 215 -2.86 20.69 -6.57
N THR A 216 -2.60 19.42 -6.88
CA THR A 216 -3.29 18.30 -6.21
C THR A 216 -2.97 18.34 -4.72
N ALA A 217 -4.03 18.35 -3.88
CA ALA A 217 -3.85 18.29 -2.43
C ALA A 217 -3.36 16.89 -2.02
N ALA A 218 -2.29 16.82 -1.23
CA ALA A 218 -1.90 15.58 -0.58
C ALA A 218 -2.85 15.24 0.58
N PRO A 219 -3.04 13.95 0.92
CA PRO A 219 -3.88 13.52 2.04
C PRO A 219 -3.43 14.18 3.35
N THR A 220 -4.35 14.77 4.09
CA THR A 220 -4.03 15.47 5.35
C THR A 220 -3.80 14.51 6.52
N GLY A 221 -4.44 13.33 6.48
CA GLY A 221 -4.45 12.39 7.59
C GLY A 221 -5.40 12.79 8.72
N SER A 222 -5.51 11.94 9.71
CA SER A 222 -6.26 12.20 10.95
C SER A 222 -5.63 11.49 12.15
N PRO A 223 -5.74 12.05 13.38
CA PRO A 223 -5.28 11.37 14.59
C PRO A 223 -6.13 10.13 14.89
N ALA A 224 -5.61 9.24 15.71
CA ALA A 224 -6.37 8.12 16.27
C ALA A 224 -7.57 8.66 17.07
N SER A 225 -8.74 8.04 16.90
CA SER A 225 -9.96 8.48 17.58
C SER A 225 -10.96 7.32 17.70
N GLY A 226 -11.63 7.20 18.84
CA GLY A 226 -12.74 6.26 19.03
C GLY A 226 -12.36 4.78 18.80
N GLY A 227 -11.12 4.39 19.05
CA GLY A 227 -10.61 3.03 18.81
C GLY A 227 -10.13 2.78 17.37
N ALA A 228 -10.24 3.79 16.48
CA ALA A 228 -9.66 3.72 15.13
C ALA A 228 -8.21 4.23 15.15
N ASP A 229 -7.36 3.56 14.39
CA ASP A 229 -5.97 3.96 14.21
C ASP A 229 -5.84 5.32 13.52
N ALA A 230 -4.71 5.99 13.77
CA ALA A 230 -4.36 7.20 13.04
C ALA A 230 -4.22 6.91 11.52
N ILE A 231 -4.67 7.86 10.71
CA ILE A 231 -4.52 7.81 9.24
C ILE A 231 -3.33 8.68 8.86
N ALA A 232 -2.40 8.09 8.10
CA ALA A 232 -1.24 8.81 7.60
C ALA A 232 -1.63 9.98 6.69
N GLY A 233 -0.88 11.08 6.80
CA GLY A 233 -1.09 12.24 5.95
C GLY A 233 -0.09 13.35 6.23
N VAL A 234 -0.04 14.33 5.34
CA VAL A 234 0.98 15.41 5.37
C VAL A 234 0.83 16.41 6.52
N ARG A 235 -0.26 16.33 7.30
CA ARG A 235 -0.44 17.09 8.54
C ARG A 235 -0.19 16.27 9.81
N MET A 236 0.11 14.98 9.65
CA MET A 236 0.32 14.05 10.74
C MET A 236 1.81 13.72 10.86
N ALA A 237 2.49 14.32 11.84
CA ALA A 237 3.91 14.08 12.09
C ALA A 237 4.20 12.58 12.25
N GLY A 238 5.33 12.11 11.70
CA GLY A 238 5.69 10.70 11.66
C GLY A 238 5.09 9.91 10.51
N SER A 239 4.13 10.48 9.75
CA SER A 239 3.61 9.84 8.54
C SER A 239 4.67 9.77 7.45
N VAL A 240 4.66 8.66 6.67
CA VAL A 240 5.44 8.52 5.44
C VAL A 240 4.53 8.08 4.31
N LEU A 241 4.63 8.77 3.17
CA LEU A 241 3.77 8.56 2.02
C LEU A 241 4.59 8.35 0.74
N THR A 242 4.11 7.48 -0.14
CA THR A 242 4.55 7.42 -1.54
C THR A 242 3.49 8.06 -2.43
N MET A 243 3.87 9.09 -3.19
CA MET A 243 3.08 9.62 -4.30
C MET A 243 3.31 8.76 -5.53
N VAL A 244 2.23 8.23 -6.10
CA VAL A 244 2.29 7.46 -7.34
C VAL A 244 1.76 8.34 -8.48
N VAL A 245 2.57 8.55 -9.51
CA VAL A 245 2.10 9.19 -10.74
C VAL A 245 1.51 8.12 -11.64
N LEU A 246 0.25 8.28 -12.01
CA LEU A 246 -0.51 7.32 -12.82
C LEU A 246 -0.79 7.91 -14.20
N PRO A 247 -0.68 7.12 -15.31
CA PRO A 247 -0.92 7.60 -16.65
C PRO A 247 -2.41 7.93 -16.89
N ARG A 248 -2.69 8.60 -18.00
CA ARG A 248 -4.06 8.64 -18.54
C ARG A 248 -4.44 7.29 -19.15
N SER A 249 -5.73 7.03 -19.26
CA SER A 249 -6.25 5.87 -20.01
C SER A 249 -5.95 5.97 -21.50
N VAL A 250 -6.02 4.83 -22.17
CA VAL A 250 -5.89 4.73 -23.63
C VAL A 250 -7.27 4.75 -24.27
N ALA A 251 -7.41 5.42 -25.40
CA ALA A 251 -8.66 5.46 -26.14
C ALA A 251 -9.14 4.02 -26.48
N GLY A 252 -10.44 3.78 -26.30
CA GLY A 252 -11.04 2.46 -26.50
C GLY A 252 -10.72 1.43 -25.40
N SER A 253 -10.08 1.83 -24.28
CA SER A 253 -9.96 0.98 -23.09
C SER A 253 -11.21 1.03 -22.23
N MET A 254 -11.40 0.03 -21.34
CA MET A 254 -12.51 0.01 -20.38
C MET A 254 -12.45 1.15 -19.36
N ALA A 255 -11.30 1.81 -19.23
CA ALA A 255 -11.06 2.93 -18.31
C ALA A 255 -11.03 4.30 -19.02
N ALA A 256 -11.74 4.46 -20.12
CA ALA A 256 -11.69 5.65 -20.99
C ALA A 256 -11.98 6.99 -20.28
N SER A 257 -12.61 6.96 -19.11
CA SER A 257 -12.92 8.17 -18.31
C SER A 257 -11.69 8.85 -17.68
N PHE A 258 -10.56 8.15 -17.56
CA PHE A 258 -9.35 8.75 -16.98
C PHE A 258 -8.52 9.46 -18.07
N THR A 259 -8.99 10.62 -18.52
CA THR A 259 -8.42 11.35 -19.67
C THR A 259 -7.12 12.09 -19.36
N THR A 260 -6.78 12.29 -18.10
CA THR A 260 -5.55 13.00 -17.64
C THR A 260 -4.74 12.11 -16.70
N PRO A 261 -3.39 12.28 -16.64
CA PRO A 261 -2.59 11.69 -15.58
C PRO A 261 -3.07 12.16 -14.19
N ALA A 262 -2.77 11.40 -13.15
CA ALA A 262 -3.19 11.73 -11.80
C ALA A 262 -2.16 11.29 -10.76
N PHE A 263 -2.23 11.88 -9.56
CA PHE A 263 -1.55 11.35 -8.39
C PHE A 263 -2.44 10.34 -7.64
N GLY A 264 -1.80 9.26 -7.19
CA GLY A 264 -2.29 8.40 -6.13
C GLY A 264 -1.39 8.52 -4.92
N PHE A 265 -1.87 8.12 -3.74
CA PHE A 265 -1.07 8.12 -2.53
C PHE A 265 -1.14 6.75 -1.87
N LEU A 266 -0.02 6.32 -1.30
CA LEU A 266 0.14 5.07 -0.57
C LEU A 266 0.70 5.41 0.81
N ASN A 267 0.23 4.73 1.84
CA ASN A 267 0.66 4.92 3.22
C ASN A 267 1.82 3.97 3.54
N ASP A 268 3.04 4.49 3.63
CA ASP A 268 4.23 3.69 3.92
C ASP A 268 4.42 3.51 5.43
N ARG A 269 4.06 4.54 6.20
CA ARG A 269 4.10 4.53 7.65
C ARG A 269 2.99 5.41 8.22
N ARG A 270 2.29 4.90 9.22
CA ARG A 270 1.32 5.67 10.01
C ARG A 270 2.06 6.57 11.00
N PRO A 271 1.45 7.69 11.44
CA PRO A 271 1.97 8.47 12.57
C PRO A 271 1.96 7.61 13.83
N ASN A 272 2.86 7.91 14.73
CA ASN A 272 2.92 7.24 16.04
C ASN A 272 1.81 7.76 16.96
#